data_405bb48392de24f8e7e2d6982040031e
#
_entry.id   405bb48392de24f8e7e2d6982040031e
#
_cell.length_a   1.000
_cell.length_b   1.000
_cell.length_c   1.000
_cell.angle_alpha   90.00
_cell.angle_beta   90.00
_cell.angle_gamma   90.00
#
_symmetry.space_group_name_H-M   'P 1'
#
loop_
_entity.id
_entity.type
_entity.pdbx_description
1 polymer ?
#
loop_
_entity_poly.entity_id
_entity_poly.type
_entity_poly.pdbx_seq_one_letter_code
_entity_poly.pdbx_strand_id
1 'polypeptide(L)'
;MAKRFMCETLGTACLGLSMALAAPAAFALADIIETPARPTELAPQSLLTDATRADDRIVSVGERGHVIYSDDQGQSWTQAEVPVAVTLTAVDFGTEQHGWVVGHSGVVLHSSDSGETWELQLDGIQAAELVIASKEDQIAELEERIEQAPEEEKADLEWALDDLFFALENTQADMEIGPVNPFLDVWFEDENHGFVVGAYGMILRTQDGGQTWEDWAPKLDNPTNFHYNSITEVAGGALVVVGEAGQIHVSVDGGESWETRESPYDGSLFGVTGTGRVNEVLAFGLRGNTLLSTDLGRSWTMVPNEGGATLNNAAVAEDGRITLVGNGGAVLMSTNNGESFRPYFRNDREGVMGVVPLPGTNLLLVGEGGVEITDARGRNLN
;
A
#
# COMPACT_ATOMS: atom_id res chain seq x y z
N MET A 1 3.01 -40.04 83.77
CA MET A 1 3.72 -38.79 84.18
C MET A 1 3.59 -37.77 83.02
N ALA A 2 3.08 -36.62 83.42
CA ALA A 2 2.73 -35.51 82.54
C ALA A 2 3.94 -34.82 81.89
N LYS A 3 3.71 -34.23 80.74
CA LYS A 3 4.02 -32.79 80.50
C LYS A 3 3.34 -32.28 79.22
N ARG A 4 2.44 -31.31 79.39
CA ARG A 4 1.92 -30.39 78.43
C ARG A 4 3.05 -29.50 77.91
N PHE A 5 3.10 -29.18 76.64
CA PHE A 5 3.60 -27.90 76.12
C PHE A 5 2.65 -27.32 75.12
N MET A 6 2.19 -26.14 75.43
CA MET A 6 1.53 -25.17 74.57
C MET A 6 2.50 -24.69 73.51
N CYS A 7 2.08 -24.56 72.28
CA CYS A 7 2.76 -23.77 71.31
C CYS A 7 1.80 -22.89 70.54
N GLU A 8 2.15 -21.63 70.47
CA GLU A 8 1.38 -20.48 70.02
C GLU A 8 1.12 -20.48 68.54
N THR A 9 -0.01 -19.95 68.15
CA THR A 9 -0.41 -19.64 66.77
C THR A 9 0.36 -18.43 66.23
N LEU A 10 1.20 -18.61 65.22
CA LEU A 10 1.66 -17.51 64.37
C LEU A 10 0.80 -17.46 63.14
N GLY A 11 0.06 -16.36 63.02
CA GLY A 11 -0.67 -16.02 61.80
C GLY A 11 0.27 -15.60 60.69
N THR A 12 0.19 -16.30 59.56
CA THR A 12 0.86 -15.91 58.33
C THR A 12 -0.12 -15.14 57.46
N ALA A 13 0.15 -13.84 57.31
CA ALA A 13 -0.57 -12.98 56.37
C ALA A 13 -0.09 -13.30 54.96
N CYS A 14 -1.00 -13.87 54.13
CA CYS A 14 -0.77 -13.96 52.69
C CYS A 14 -1.00 -12.60 52.05
N LEU A 15 0.08 -11.94 51.64
CA LEU A 15 0.02 -10.82 50.70
C LEU A 15 -0.39 -11.39 49.33
N GLY A 16 -1.62 -11.10 48.91
CA GLY A 16 -2.07 -11.33 47.55
C GLY A 16 -1.36 -10.40 46.56
N LEU A 17 -0.43 -10.95 45.81
CA LEU A 17 0.17 -10.27 44.66
C LEU A 17 -0.85 -10.28 43.52
N SER A 18 -1.50 -9.14 43.31
CA SER A 18 -2.39 -8.93 42.15
C SER A 18 -1.52 -8.87 40.91
N MET A 19 -1.44 -9.94 40.12
CA MET A 19 -0.97 -9.87 38.75
C MET A 19 -1.96 -9.04 37.96
N ALA A 20 -1.58 -7.82 37.59
CA ALA A 20 -2.22 -7.09 36.53
C ALA A 20 -1.95 -7.89 35.23
N LEU A 21 -2.99 -8.54 34.68
CA LEU A 21 -2.94 -9.08 33.34
C LEU A 21 -2.72 -7.91 32.39
N ALA A 22 -1.59 -7.93 31.67
CA ALA A 22 -1.39 -7.05 30.54
C ALA A 22 -2.53 -7.30 29.54
N ALA A 23 -3.25 -6.26 29.17
CA ALA A 23 -4.22 -6.33 28.10
C ALA A 23 -3.51 -6.80 26.82
N PRO A 24 -4.08 -7.69 26.02
CA PRO A 24 -3.46 -8.14 24.79
C PRO A 24 -3.24 -6.97 23.83
N ALA A 25 -2.15 -7.03 23.06
CA ALA A 25 -1.75 -5.97 22.11
C ALA A 25 -2.84 -5.60 21.08
N ALA A 26 -3.79 -6.53 20.82
CA ALA A 26 -4.95 -6.31 19.96
C ALA A 26 -5.83 -5.11 20.41
N PHE A 27 -5.98 -4.88 21.73
CA PHE A 27 -6.72 -3.71 22.21
C PHE A 27 -6.03 -2.37 21.90
N ALA A 28 -4.72 -2.35 21.84
CA ALA A 28 -3.99 -1.13 21.51
C ALA A 28 -4.08 -0.76 20.01
N LEU A 29 -4.24 -1.75 19.12
CA LEU A 29 -4.44 -1.52 17.68
C LEU A 29 -5.86 -1.08 17.35
N ALA A 30 -6.88 -1.64 18.03
CA ALA A 30 -8.27 -1.20 17.89
C ALA A 30 -8.42 0.28 18.29
N ASP A 31 -7.76 0.72 19.35
CA ASP A 31 -7.77 2.12 19.78
C ASP A 31 -7.23 3.11 18.73
N ILE A 32 -6.27 2.68 17.89
CA ILE A 32 -5.68 3.55 16.85
C ILE A 32 -6.63 3.72 15.66
N ILE A 33 -7.39 2.69 15.30
CA ILE A 33 -8.40 2.76 14.24
C ILE A 33 -9.62 3.58 14.68
N GLU A 34 -9.96 3.54 15.97
CA GLU A 34 -11.09 4.29 16.53
C GLU A 34 -10.71 5.70 17.01
N THR A 35 -9.43 6.07 16.93
CA THR A 35 -8.91 7.36 17.41
C THR A 35 -8.69 8.30 16.22
N PRO A 36 -9.40 9.44 16.13
CA PRO A 36 -9.16 10.41 15.07
C PRO A 36 -7.73 10.98 15.07
N ALA A 37 -7.24 11.32 13.90
CA ALA A 37 -5.98 12.05 13.73
C ALA A 37 -5.99 13.36 14.52
N ARG A 38 -4.91 13.65 15.24
CA ARG A 38 -4.80 14.87 16.06
C ARG A 38 -4.45 16.05 15.18
N PRO A 39 -5.23 17.15 15.20
CA PRO A 39 -4.86 18.39 14.54
C PRO A 39 -3.52 18.93 15.05
N THR A 40 -2.62 19.28 14.13
CA THR A 40 -1.32 19.86 14.45
C THR A 40 -0.80 20.74 13.32
N GLU A 41 -0.18 21.86 13.65
CA GLU A 41 0.53 22.70 12.66
C GLU A 41 1.81 22.03 12.13
N LEU A 42 2.24 20.92 12.74
CA LEU A 42 3.44 20.19 12.34
C LEU A 42 3.17 19.09 11.29
N ALA A 43 1.91 18.85 10.91
CA ALA A 43 1.58 17.82 9.94
C ALA A 43 2.38 17.95 8.61
N PRO A 44 2.60 19.16 8.04
CA PRO A 44 3.43 19.29 6.84
C PRO A 44 4.93 19.02 7.02
N GLN A 45 5.38 18.89 8.29
CA GLN A 45 6.78 18.59 8.66
C GLN A 45 6.94 17.16 9.22
N SER A 46 5.86 16.38 9.23
CA SER A 46 5.85 14.98 9.66
C SER A 46 6.30 14.07 8.52
N LEU A 47 6.51 12.78 8.83
CA LEU A 47 6.72 11.78 7.78
C LEU A 47 5.46 11.68 6.91
N LEU A 48 5.63 11.98 5.62
CA LEU A 48 4.61 11.81 4.59
C LEU A 48 5.03 10.69 3.64
N THR A 49 4.08 9.85 3.29
CA THR A 49 4.32 8.59 2.58
C THR A 49 3.95 8.66 1.10
N ASP A 50 2.97 9.51 0.76
CA ASP A 50 2.51 9.68 -0.61
C ASP A 50 1.87 11.05 -0.83
N ALA A 51 1.75 11.46 -2.10
CA ALA A 51 1.05 12.66 -2.51
C ALA A 51 0.53 12.55 -3.95
N THR A 52 -0.70 13.04 -4.15
CA THR A 52 -1.38 13.04 -5.45
C THR A 52 -2.10 14.37 -5.72
N ARG A 53 -2.74 14.49 -6.88
CA ARG A 53 -3.59 15.63 -7.23
C ARG A 53 -5.06 15.23 -7.28
N ALA A 54 -5.89 16.11 -6.72
CA ALA A 54 -7.32 16.17 -6.98
C ALA A 54 -7.55 17.46 -7.80
N ASP A 55 -7.39 17.39 -9.12
CA ASP A 55 -7.30 18.51 -10.05
C ASP A 55 -6.19 19.51 -9.66
N ASP A 56 -6.51 20.74 -9.29
CA ASP A 56 -5.54 21.76 -8.87
C ASP A 56 -5.05 21.57 -7.41
N ARG A 57 -5.82 20.88 -6.57
CA ARG A 57 -5.47 20.58 -5.18
C ARG A 57 -4.41 19.49 -5.10
N ILE A 58 -3.45 19.65 -4.21
CA ILE A 58 -2.49 18.60 -3.86
C ILE A 58 -2.90 18.03 -2.51
N VAL A 59 -2.99 16.70 -2.42
CA VAL A 59 -3.28 15.96 -1.19
C VAL A 59 -2.10 15.07 -0.87
N SER A 60 -1.70 15.04 0.41
CA SER A 60 -0.62 14.17 0.89
C SER A 60 -1.01 13.47 2.17
N VAL A 61 -0.54 12.24 2.33
CA VAL A 61 -0.85 11.36 3.47
C VAL A 61 0.42 10.94 4.19
N GLY A 62 0.29 10.48 5.44
CA GLY A 62 1.46 10.04 6.19
C GLY A 62 1.18 9.44 7.56
N GLU A 63 2.17 9.56 8.45
CA GLU A 63 2.08 9.00 9.79
C GLU A 63 0.92 9.58 10.60
N ARG A 64 0.42 8.79 11.59
CA ARG A 64 -0.58 9.22 12.59
C ARG A 64 -1.91 9.69 12.00
N GLY A 65 -2.29 9.19 10.82
CA GLY A 65 -3.51 9.59 10.12
C GLY A 65 -3.42 10.98 9.52
N HIS A 66 -2.23 11.54 9.34
CA HIS A 66 -2.11 12.84 8.71
C HIS A 66 -2.54 12.75 7.24
N VAL A 67 -3.56 13.51 6.91
CA VAL A 67 -3.91 13.90 5.55
C VAL A 67 -3.88 15.42 5.52
N ILE A 68 -3.13 15.99 4.59
CA ILE A 68 -3.00 17.43 4.40
C ILE A 68 -3.28 17.78 2.94
N TYR A 69 -3.88 18.96 2.69
CA TYR A 69 -4.13 19.44 1.34
C TYR A 69 -3.69 20.87 1.14
N SER A 70 -3.38 21.22 -0.10
CA SER A 70 -2.94 22.55 -0.53
C SER A 70 -3.65 22.97 -1.81
N ASP A 71 -4.20 24.18 -1.82
CA ASP A 71 -4.85 24.82 -2.98
C ASP A 71 -3.95 25.87 -3.66
N ASP A 72 -2.71 26.02 -3.20
CA ASP A 72 -1.76 27.04 -3.66
C ASP A 72 -0.42 26.45 -4.12
N GLN A 73 -0.46 25.24 -4.68
CA GLN A 73 0.71 24.50 -5.19
C GLN A 73 1.78 24.22 -4.10
N GLY A 74 1.31 23.90 -2.89
CA GLY A 74 2.15 23.49 -1.78
C GLY A 74 2.75 24.64 -0.93
N GLN A 75 2.33 25.89 -1.14
CA GLN A 75 2.84 27.02 -0.36
C GLN A 75 2.22 27.08 1.04
N SER A 76 0.97 26.67 1.18
CA SER A 76 0.29 26.51 2.47
C SER A 76 -0.49 25.21 2.52
N TRP A 77 -0.68 24.67 3.74
CA TRP A 77 -1.30 23.37 3.96
C TRP A 77 -2.37 23.45 5.04
N THR A 78 -3.46 22.73 4.80
CA THR A 78 -4.52 22.49 5.76
C THR A 78 -4.57 21.01 6.10
N GLN A 79 -4.68 20.66 7.37
CA GLN A 79 -4.89 19.28 7.78
C GLN A 79 -6.37 18.92 7.68
N ALA A 80 -6.67 17.81 7.03
CA ALA A 80 -8.01 17.24 6.88
C ALA A 80 -8.54 16.61 8.17
N GLU A 81 -9.86 16.40 8.24
CA GLU A 81 -10.48 15.62 9.31
C GLU A 81 -10.44 14.12 8.95
N VAL A 82 -9.73 13.34 9.77
CA VAL A 82 -9.48 11.89 9.53
C VAL A 82 -9.87 11.09 10.76
N PRO A 83 -10.70 10.03 10.63
CA PRO A 83 -11.24 9.28 11.76
C PRO A 83 -10.25 8.31 12.41
N VAL A 84 -9.06 8.11 11.84
CA VAL A 84 -8.05 7.14 12.31
C VAL A 84 -6.70 7.82 12.57
N ALA A 85 -5.87 7.19 13.41
CA ALA A 85 -4.52 7.67 13.71
C ALA A 85 -3.42 6.66 13.31
N VAL A 86 -3.71 5.78 12.34
CA VAL A 86 -2.73 4.85 11.78
C VAL A 86 -1.84 5.55 10.74
N THR A 87 -0.71 4.95 10.41
CA THR A 87 0.08 5.42 9.27
C THR A 87 -0.64 5.08 7.97
N LEU A 88 -0.88 6.09 7.15
CA LEU A 88 -1.44 5.98 5.81
C LEU A 88 -0.31 5.75 4.82
N THR A 89 -0.53 4.99 3.76
CA THR A 89 0.53 4.53 2.84
C THR A 89 0.41 5.14 1.45
N ALA A 90 -0.82 5.27 0.93
CA ALA A 90 -1.06 5.80 -0.40
C ALA A 90 -2.39 6.57 -0.48
N VAL A 91 -2.50 7.44 -1.48
CA VAL A 91 -3.69 8.24 -1.78
C VAL A 91 -3.90 8.35 -3.29
N ASP A 92 -5.14 8.12 -3.73
CA ASP A 92 -5.55 8.32 -5.12
C ASP A 92 -6.92 8.99 -5.22
N PHE A 93 -7.15 9.68 -6.33
CA PHE A 93 -8.41 10.35 -6.64
C PHE A 93 -8.93 9.88 -8.00
N GLY A 94 -10.01 9.12 -7.99
CA GLY A 94 -10.71 8.71 -9.22
C GLY A 94 -11.44 9.87 -9.91
N THR A 95 -11.82 10.90 -9.14
CA THR A 95 -12.37 12.17 -9.65
C THR A 95 -11.86 13.34 -8.81
N GLU A 96 -12.09 14.58 -9.22
CA GLU A 96 -11.73 15.78 -8.45
C GLU A 96 -12.27 15.73 -7.00
N GLN A 97 -13.45 15.14 -6.77
CA GLN A 97 -14.15 15.14 -5.49
C GLN A 97 -13.94 13.84 -4.69
N HIS A 98 -13.86 12.71 -5.39
CA HIS A 98 -13.81 11.39 -4.76
C HIS A 98 -12.38 10.84 -4.73
N GLY A 99 -11.87 10.65 -3.52
CA GLY A 99 -10.54 10.12 -3.27
C GLY A 99 -10.54 9.00 -2.22
N TRP A 100 -9.55 8.13 -2.31
CA TRP A 100 -9.34 7.03 -1.36
C TRP A 100 -7.93 7.06 -0.81
N VAL A 101 -7.83 6.69 0.46
CA VAL A 101 -6.57 6.56 1.19
C VAL A 101 -6.53 5.19 1.82
N VAL A 102 -5.38 4.56 1.75
CA VAL A 102 -5.14 3.25 2.38
C VAL A 102 -4.00 3.33 3.38
N GLY A 103 -3.89 2.32 4.25
CA GLY A 103 -2.81 2.34 5.23
C GLY A 103 -2.65 1.09 6.08
N HIS A 104 -1.88 1.27 7.13
CA HIS A 104 -1.67 0.25 8.14
C HIS A 104 -3.00 -0.17 8.79
N SER A 105 -3.00 -1.37 9.38
CA SER A 105 -4.21 -1.97 9.94
C SER A 105 -5.33 -2.23 8.92
N GLY A 106 -4.99 -2.28 7.63
CA GLY A 106 -5.93 -2.58 6.54
C GLY A 106 -7.03 -1.54 6.36
N VAL A 107 -6.77 -0.28 6.73
CA VAL A 107 -7.77 0.77 6.57
C VAL A 107 -7.90 1.20 5.12
N VAL A 108 -9.16 1.47 4.73
CA VAL A 108 -9.51 2.20 3.52
C VAL A 108 -10.41 3.36 3.93
N LEU A 109 -10.01 4.58 3.61
CA LEU A 109 -10.76 5.80 3.85
C LEU A 109 -11.24 6.37 2.52
N HIS A 110 -12.39 7.03 2.54
CA HIS A 110 -12.99 7.70 1.39
C HIS A 110 -13.30 9.16 1.71
N SER A 111 -13.06 10.03 0.76
CA SER A 111 -13.52 11.43 0.75
C SER A 111 -14.41 11.68 -0.45
N SER A 112 -15.46 12.48 -0.26
CA SER A 112 -16.35 12.99 -1.33
C SER A 112 -16.32 14.51 -1.45
N ASP A 113 -15.34 15.18 -0.83
CA ASP A 113 -15.19 16.62 -0.76
C ASP A 113 -13.77 17.09 -1.09
N SER A 114 -13.11 16.41 -2.03
CA SER A 114 -11.74 16.70 -2.48
C SER A 114 -10.71 16.60 -1.35
N GLY A 115 -10.93 15.70 -0.38
CA GLY A 115 -9.98 15.38 0.69
C GLY A 115 -10.05 16.28 1.92
N GLU A 116 -11.11 17.07 2.12
CA GLU A 116 -11.30 17.89 3.33
C GLU A 116 -11.69 17.04 4.54
N THR A 117 -12.60 16.06 4.30
CA THR A 117 -13.05 15.10 5.30
C THR A 117 -12.97 13.66 4.79
N TRP A 118 -12.72 12.72 5.68
CA TRP A 118 -12.53 11.31 5.36
C TRP A 118 -13.39 10.43 6.24
N GLU A 119 -13.95 9.38 5.66
CA GLU A 119 -14.75 8.36 6.34
C GLU A 119 -14.08 6.98 6.21
N LEU A 120 -14.10 6.18 7.29
CA LEU A 120 -13.60 4.82 7.26
C LEU A 120 -14.61 3.92 6.55
N GLN A 121 -14.22 3.31 5.42
CA GLN A 121 -15.03 2.37 4.65
C GLN A 121 -14.70 0.91 4.97
N LEU A 122 -13.44 0.61 5.24
CA LEU A 122 -12.96 -0.75 5.52
C LEU A 122 -11.84 -0.70 6.54
N ASP A 123 -11.77 -1.69 7.41
CA ASP A 123 -10.63 -1.97 8.28
C ASP A 123 -10.07 -3.38 8.04
N GLY A 124 -8.92 -3.68 8.65
CA GLY A 124 -8.26 -4.95 8.42
C GLY A 124 -8.99 -6.17 9.00
N ILE A 125 -9.91 -6.00 9.94
CA ILE A 125 -10.78 -7.10 10.40
C ILE A 125 -11.79 -7.44 9.29
N GLN A 126 -12.47 -6.42 8.77
CA GLN A 126 -13.43 -6.59 7.68
C GLN A 126 -12.74 -7.12 6.41
N ALA A 127 -11.53 -6.64 6.10
CA ALA A 127 -10.72 -7.16 4.99
C ALA A 127 -10.38 -8.65 5.19
N ALA A 128 -9.98 -9.06 6.39
CA ALA A 128 -9.70 -10.46 6.70
C ALA A 128 -10.97 -11.33 6.59
N GLU A 129 -12.12 -10.83 7.04
CA GLU A 129 -13.43 -11.54 6.89
C GLU A 129 -13.77 -11.78 5.41
N LEU A 130 -13.54 -10.80 4.53
CA LEU A 130 -13.73 -10.97 3.08
C LEU A 130 -12.80 -12.04 2.49
N VAL A 131 -11.53 -12.03 2.87
CA VAL A 131 -10.55 -13.03 2.41
C VAL A 131 -10.87 -14.43 2.96
N ILE A 132 -11.33 -14.55 4.20
CA ILE A 132 -11.77 -15.83 4.79
C ILE A 132 -12.97 -16.37 4.02
N ALA A 133 -14.01 -15.56 3.80
CA ALA A 133 -15.19 -15.99 3.04
C ALA A 133 -14.84 -16.44 1.62
N SER A 134 -13.98 -15.69 0.93
CA SER A 134 -13.48 -16.06 -0.41
C SER A 134 -12.75 -17.40 -0.41
N LYS A 135 -11.91 -17.67 0.60
CA LYS A 135 -11.20 -18.96 0.72
C LYS A 135 -12.17 -20.12 1.03
N GLU A 136 -13.17 -19.91 1.86
CA GLU A 136 -14.20 -20.91 2.15
C GLU A 136 -15.00 -21.28 0.89
N ASP A 137 -15.34 -20.30 0.06
CA ASP A 137 -16.00 -20.53 -1.24
C ASP A 137 -15.10 -21.29 -2.20
N GLN A 138 -13.81 -20.93 -2.31
CA GLN A 138 -12.83 -21.65 -3.14
C GLN A 138 -12.63 -23.10 -2.67
N ILE A 139 -12.61 -23.36 -1.38
CA ILE A 139 -12.54 -24.71 -0.81
C ILE A 139 -13.76 -25.53 -1.25
N ALA A 140 -14.96 -24.98 -1.10
CA ALA A 140 -16.19 -25.66 -1.50
C ALA A 140 -16.24 -25.99 -3.00
N GLU A 141 -15.82 -25.04 -3.85
CA GLU A 141 -15.70 -25.26 -5.31
C GLU A 141 -14.67 -26.34 -5.67
N LEU A 142 -13.54 -26.34 -4.94
CA LEU A 142 -12.47 -27.30 -5.20
C LEU A 142 -12.85 -28.70 -4.74
N GLU A 143 -13.54 -28.84 -3.61
CA GLU A 143 -14.11 -30.12 -3.15
C GLU A 143 -15.09 -30.71 -4.15
N GLU A 144 -16.01 -29.89 -4.72
CA GLU A 144 -16.94 -30.33 -5.77
C GLU A 144 -16.20 -30.78 -7.05
N ARG A 145 -15.12 -30.05 -7.43
CA ARG A 145 -14.29 -30.43 -8.57
C ARG A 145 -13.57 -31.78 -8.33
N ILE A 146 -13.07 -32.03 -7.13
CA ILE A 146 -12.40 -33.31 -6.78
C ILE A 146 -13.36 -34.48 -6.90
N GLU A 147 -14.63 -34.32 -6.45
CA GLU A 147 -15.65 -35.36 -6.58
C GLU A 147 -15.92 -35.76 -8.05
N GLN A 148 -15.83 -34.78 -8.97
CA GLN A 148 -16.12 -34.95 -10.40
C GLN A 148 -14.88 -35.28 -11.25
N ALA A 149 -13.67 -35.11 -10.70
CA ALA A 149 -12.41 -35.24 -11.43
C ALA A 149 -12.07 -36.69 -11.79
N PRO A 150 -11.37 -36.91 -12.91
CA PRO A 150 -10.73 -38.20 -13.22
C PRO A 150 -9.66 -38.52 -12.14
N GLU A 151 -9.46 -39.82 -11.88
CA GLU A 151 -8.57 -40.29 -10.82
C GLU A 151 -7.11 -39.76 -10.96
N GLU A 152 -6.68 -39.50 -12.21
CA GLU A 152 -5.34 -38.97 -12.54
C GLU A 152 -5.14 -37.51 -12.16
N GLU A 153 -6.23 -36.72 -12.01
CA GLU A 153 -6.19 -35.30 -11.64
C GLU A 153 -6.44 -35.05 -10.14
N LYS A 154 -6.99 -36.05 -9.44
CA LYS A 154 -7.40 -35.85 -8.03
C LYS A 154 -6.24 -35.49 -7.10
N ALA A 155 -5.09 -36.12 -7.28
CA ALA A 155 -3.94 -35.86 -6.43
C ALA A 155 -3.46 -34.39 -6.48
N ASP A 156 -3.47 -33.78 -7.65
CA ASP A 156 -3.08 -32.37 -7.83
C ASP A 156 -4.14 -31.43 -7.23
N LEU A 157 -5.43 -31.77 -7.37
CA LEU A 157 -6.52 -30.99 -6.79
C LEU A 157 -6.57 -31.14 -5.26
N GLU A 158 -6.33 -32.33 -4.71
CA GLU A 158 -6.23 -32.57 -3.27
C GLU A 158 -5.06 -31.78 -2.66
N TRP A 159 -3.92 -31.70 -3.36
CA TRP A 159 -2.79 -30.87 -2.92
C TRP A 159 -3.14 -29.39 -2.90
N ALA A 160 -3.81 -28.89 -3.95
CA ALA A 160 -4.29 -27.50 -3.99
C ALA A 160 -5.32 -27.22 -2.87
N LEU A 161 -6.14 -28.19 -2.51
CA LEU A 161 -7.09 -28.07 -1.38
C LEU A 161 -6.37 -27.98 -0.03
N ASP A 162 -5.32 -28.78 0.19
CA ASP A 162 -4.51 -28.69 1.41
C ASP A 162 -3.82 -27.34 1.54
N ASP A 163 -3.31 -26.76 0.43
CA ASP A 163 -2.72 -25.42 0.41
C ASP A 163 -3.75 -24.32 0.75
N LEU A 164 -4.98 -24.46 0.26
CA LEU A 164 -6.08 -23.53 0.58
C LEU A 164 -6.48 -23.60 2.06
N PHE A 165 -6.57 -24.79 2.64
CA PHE A 165 -6.83 -24.94 4.08
C PHE A 165 -5.74 -24.31 4.93
N PHE A 166 -4.47 -24.51 4.56
CA PHE A 166 -3.36 -23.87 5.26
C PHE A 166 -3.40 -22.33 5.14
N ALA A 167 -3.74 -21.80 3.96
CA ALA A 167 -3.90 -20.37 3.75
C ALA A 167 -5.07 -19.80 4.56
N LEU A 168 -6.19 -20.53 4.69
CA LEU A 168 -7.33 -20.16 5.53
C LEU A 168 -6.95 -20.11 7.01
N GLU A 169 -6.29 -21.15 7.53
CA GLU A 169 -5.81 -21.18 8.92
C GLU A 169 -4.88 -19.99 9.24
N ASN A 170 -3.97 -19.66 8.34
CA ASN A 170 -3.07 -18.49 8.51
C ASN A 170 -3.86 -17.18 8.55
N THR A 171 -4.83 -16.98 7.65
CA THR A 171 -5.65 -15.75 7.64
C THR A 171 -6.48 -15.63 8.92
N GLN A 172 -7.03 -16.74 9.42
CA GLN A 172 -7.78 -16.76 10.69
C GLN A 172 -6.87 -16.46 11.89
N ALA A 173 -5.65 -16.99 11.91
CA ALA A 173 -4.68 -16.71 12.96
C ALA A 173 -4.21 -15.24 12.95
N ASP A 174 -4.00 -14.65 11.77
CA ASP A 174 -3.66 -13.24 11.63
C ASP A 174 -4.80 -12.35 12.15
N MET A 175 -6.06 -12.70 11.85
CA MET A 175 -7.23 -11.98 12.34
C MET A 175 -7.35 -12.03 13.87
N GLU A 176 -6.96 -13.13 14.52
CA GLU A 176 -6.93 -13.25 16.00
C GLU A 176 -5.88 -12.32 16.62
N ILE A 177 -4.78 -12.03 15.92
CA ILE A 177 -3.74 -11.09 16.38
C ILE A 177 -4.25 -9.65 16.28
N GLY A 178 -5.12 -9.37 15.31
CA GLY A 178 -5.71 -8.08 15.03
C GLY A 178 -5.46 -7.60 13.60
N PRO A 179 -5.93 -6.39 13.23
CA PRO A 179 -5.81 -5.84 11.89
C PRO A 179 -4.37 -5.36 11.63
N VAL A 180 -3.46 -6.27 11.33
CA VAL A 180 -2.02 -5.98 11.22
C VAL A 180 -1.54 -5.76 9.78
N ASN A 181 -2.24 -6.33 8.80
CA ASN A 181 -1.82 -6.33 7.41
C ASN A 181 -2.15 -4.98 6.73
N PRO A 182 -1.14 -4.23 6.22
CA PRO A 182 -1.39 -2.97 5.55
C PRO A 182 -1.86 -3.16 4.12
N PHE A 183 -2.72 -2.26 3.64
CA PHE A 183 -2.74 -1.91 2.23
C PHE A 183 -1.57 -0.98 1.92
N LEU A 184 -1.00 -1.12 0.72
CA LEU A 184 0.24 -0.42 0.31
C LEU A 184 0.00 0.59 -0.79
N ASP A 185 -0.97 0.32 -1.68
CA ASP A 185 -1.34 1.21 -2.77
C ASP A 185 -2.83 1.12 -3.11
N VAL A 186 -3.36 2.15 -3.78
CA VAL A 186 -4.76 2.29 -4.17
C VAL A 186 -4.85 2.95 -5.54
N TRP A 187 -5.79 2.50 -6.35
CA TRP A 187 -6.10 3.09 -7.65
C TRP A 187 -7.61 3.06 -7.92
N PHE A 188 -8.14 4.17 -8.40
CA PHE A 188 -9.54 4.31 -8.82
C PHE A 188 -9.64 4.91 -10.22
N GLU A 189 -10.43 4.26 -11.09
CA GLU A 189 -10.74 4.73 -12.42
C GLU A 189 -11.71 5.94 -12.38
N ASP A 190 -12.69 5.84 -11.48
CA ASP A 190 -13.76 6.81 -11.30
C ASP A 190 -14.28 6.80 -9.85
N GLU A 191 -15.46 7.35 -9.61
CA GLU A 191 -16.10 7.38 -8.28
C GLU A 191 -16.62 6.01 -7.80
N ASN A 192 -16.61 4.95 -8.64
CA ASN A 192 -17.18 3.65 -8.35
C ASN A 192 -16.16 2.51 -8.41
N HIS A 193 -15.27 2.53 -9.40
CA HIS A 193 -14.42 1.37 -9.73
C HIS A 193 -13.00 1.59 -9.26
N GLY A 194 -12.51 0.65 -8.45
CA GLY A 194 -11.14 0.74 -7.95
C GLY A 194 -10.62 -0.54 -7.31
N PHE A 195 -9.33 -0.50 -7.00
CA PHE A 195 -8.59 -1.57 -6.36
C PHE A 195 -7.73 -1.03 -5.22
N VAL A 196 -7.57 -1.85 -4.19
CA VAL A 196 -6.55 -1.66 -3.16
C VAL A 196 -5.65 -2.89 -3.14
N VAL A 197 -4.34 -2.68 -3.03
CA VAL A 197 -3.34 -3.76 -3.01
C VAL A 197 -2.48 -3.67 -1.76
N GLY A 198 -1.93 -4.79 -1.30
CA GLY A 198 -1.19 -4.77 -0.05
C GLY A 198 -0.36 -6.00 0.28
N ALA A 199 -0.10 -6.13 1.56
CA ALA A 199 0.73 -7.20 2.11
C ALA A 199 0.12 -8.57 1.86
N TYR A 200 0.97 -9.59 1.76
CA TYR A 200 0.60 -11.00 1.62
C TYR A 200 -0.33 -11.32 0.44
N GLY A 201 -0.14 -10.61 -0.67
CA GLY A 201 -0.92 -10.80 -1.90
C GLY A 201 -2.35 -10.29 -1.82
N MET A 202 -2.68 -9.46 -0.82
CA MET A 202 -4.01 -8.84 -0.75
C MET A 202 -4.25 -7.93 -1.95
N ILE A 203 -5.36 -8.15 -2.59
CA ILE A 203 -5.95 -7.25 -3.57
C ILE A 203 -7.47 -7.33 -3.43
N LEU A 204 -8.11 -6.20 -3.16
CA LEU A 204 -9.56 -6.09 -3.11
C LEU A 204 -10.03 -5.18 -4.23
N ARG A 205 -11.21 -5.46 -4.76
CA ARG A 205 -11.89 -4.68 -5.79
C ARG A 205 -13.21 -4.11 -5.27
N THR A 206 -13.55 -2.92 -5.69
CA THR A 206 -14.89 -2.34 -5.55
C THR A 206 -15.45 -1.92 -6.90
N GLN A 207 -16.79 -1.94 -7.02
CA GLN A 207 -17.56 -1.46 -8.18
C GLN A 207 -18.64 -0.46 -7.76
N ASP A 208 -18.64 -0.03 -6.51
CA ASP A 208 -19.64 0.88 -5.93
C ASP A 208 -19.03 1.97 -5.02
N GLY A 209 -17.77 2.34 -5.28
CA GLY A 209 -17.07 3.39 -4.56
C GLY A 209 -16.64 2.98 -3.15
N GLY A 210 -16.44 1.67 -2.91
CA GLY A 210 -16.01 1.14 -1.62
C GLY A 210 -17.13 0.88 -0.63
N GLN A 211 -18.40 0.91 -1.06
CA GLN A 211 -19.51 0.46 -0.22
C GLN A 211 -19.47 -1.04 0.00
N THR A 212 -19.02 -1.79 -1.02
CA THR A 212 -18.70 -3.21 -0.93
C THR A 212 -17.33 -3.50 -1.57
N TRP A 213 -16.65 -4.50 -1.02
CA TRP A 213 -15.35 -4.97 -1.49
C TRP A 213 -15.39 -6.47 -1.72
N GLU A 214 -14.64 -6.92 -2.73
CA GLU A 214 -14.49 -8.33 -3.08
C GLU A 214 -13.01 -8.73 -3.04
N ASP A 215 -12.69 -9.92 -2.52
CA ASP A 215 -11.34 -10.49 -2.62
C ASP A 215 -11.06 -10.86 -4.07
N TRP A 216 -10.04 -10.21 -4.64
CA TRP A 216 -9.64 -10.39 -6.04
C TRP A 216 -8.34 -11.18 -6.20
N ALA A 217 -7.73 -11.59 -5.08
CA ALA A 217 -6.49 -12.37 -5.07
C ALA A 217 -6.56 -13.66 -5.91
N PRO A 218 -7.69 -14.40 -5.98
CA PRO A 218 -7.80 -15.59 -6.83
C PRO A 218 -7.67 -15.34 -8.33
N LYS A 219 -7.73 -14.09 -8.77
CA LYS A 219 -7.58 -13.71 -10.19
C LYS A 219 -6.13 -13.54 -10.62
N LEU A 220 -5.19 -13.44 -9.66
CA LEU A 220 -3.77 -13.23 -9.91
C LEU A 220 -2.98 -14.48 -9.51
N ASP A 221 -2.01 -14.87 -10.33
CA ASP A 221 -1.12 -16.00 -10.04
C ASP A 221 -0.02 -15.58 -9.07
N ASN A 222 -0.29 -15.74 -7.76
CA ASN A 222 0.63 -15.41 -6.67
C ASN A 222 0.59 -16.48 -5.56
N PRO A 223 1.00 -17.72 -5.86
CA PRO A 223 0.89 -18.82 -4.90
C PRO A 223 1.75 -18.68 -3.65
N THR A 224 2.73 -17.77 -3.69
CA THR A 224 3.64 -17.49 -2.56
C THR A 224 3.14 -16.36 -1.67
N ASN A 225 2.01 -15.73 -2.00
CA ASN A 225 1.44 -14.57 -1.31
C ASN A 225 2.46 -13.43 -1.12
N PHE A 226 3.28 -13.15 -2.16
CA PHE A 226 4.17 -12.00 -2.16
C PHE A 226 3.37 -10.70 -2.10
N HIS A 227 3.95 -9.69 -1.47
CA HIS A 227 3.32 -8.36 -1.35
C HIS A 227 3.12 -7.72 -2.72
N TYR A 228 1.96 -7.11 -2.92
CA TYR A 228 1.71 -6.17 -4.01
C TYR A 228 1.99 -4.76 -3.50
N ASN A 229 2.99 -4.11 -4.09
CA ASN A 229 3.50 -2.83 -3.60
C ASN A 229 2.90 -1.62 -4.30
N SER A 230 2.49 -1.77 -5.57
CA SER A 230 1.92 -0.66 -6.35
C SER A 230 0.99 -1.16 -7.44
N ILE A 231 -0.04 -0.37 -7.73
CA ILE A 231 -1.00 -0.55 -8.82
C ILE A 231 -1.18 0.77 -9.57
N THR A 232 -1.24 0.73 -10.90
CA THR A 232 -1.52 1.92 -11.71
C THR A 232 -2.17 1.56 -13.03
N GLU A 233 -2.88 2.51 -13.62
CA GLU A 233 -3.26 2.46 -15.02
C GLU A 233 -2.19 3.14 -15.88
N VAL A 234 -1.83 2.51 -16.99
CA VAL A 234 -0.93 3.09 -17.97
C VAL A 234 -1.69 3.56 -19.21
N ALA A 235 -1.10 4.48 -19.96
CA ALA A 235 -1.73 5.02 -21.15
C ALA A 235 -2.17 3.89 -22.12
N GLY A 236 -3.46 3.85 -22.43
CA GLY A 236 -4.11 2.78 -23.18
C GLY A 236 -5.06 1.93 -22.35
N GLY A 237 -5.23 2.23 -21.06
CA GLY A 237 -6.24 1.62 -20.18
C GLY A 237 -5.82 0.27 -19.60
N ALA A 238 -4.54 -0.09 -19.65
CA ALA A 238 -4.07 -1.31 -19.00
C ALA A 238 -3.69 -1.04 -17.55
N LEU A 239 -4.16 -1.89 -16.64
CA LEU A 239 -3.76 -1.91 -15.24
C LEU A 239 -2.49 -2.75 -15.06
N VAL A 240 -1.59 -2.29 -14.21
CA VAL A 240 -0.35 -2.99 -13.87
C VAL A 240 -0.20 -3.03 -12.36
N VAL A 241 0.01 -4.22 -11.81
CA VAL A 241 0.39 -4.45 -10.40
C VAL A 241 1.82 -4.94 -10.36
N VAL A 242 2.62 -4.37 -9.46
CA VAL A 242 3.99 -4.83 -9.20
C VAL A 242 4.19 -5.12 -7.71
N GLY A 243 5.16 -5.97 -7.42
CA GLY A 243 5.36 -6.39 -6.05
C GLY A 243 6.72 -6.98 -5.71
N GLU A 244 6.72 -7.75 -4.66
CA GLU A 244 7.87 -8.47 -4.13
C GLU A 244 8.33 -9.55 -5.10
N ALA A 245 9.61 -9.93 -5.04
CA ALA A 245 10.21 -10.96 -5.87
C ALA A 245 10.01 -10.77 -7.40
N GLY A 246 9.89 -9.51 -7.85
CA GLY A 246 9.71 -9.20 -9.27
C GLY A 246 8.31 -9.52 -9.80
N GLN A 247 7.30 -9.68 -8.95
CA GLN A 247 5.91 -9.89 -9.36
C GLN A 247 5.44 -8.74 -10.25
N ILE A 248 4.89 -9.09 -11.41
CA ILE A 248 4.25 -8.15 -12.35
C ILE A 248 3.02 -8.81 -12.93
N HIS A 249 1.86 -8.19 -12.74
CA HIS A 249 0.60 -8.63 -13.32
C HIS A 249 -0.01 -7.50 -14.16
N VAL A 250 -0.57 -7.84 -15.32
CA VAL A 250 -1.17 -6.87 -16.25
C VAL A 250 -2.58 -7.31 -16.60
N SER A 251 -3.50 -6.37 -16.52
CA SER A 251 -4.87 -6.50 -17.02
C SER A 251 -5.09 -5.52 -18.18
N VAL A 252 -5.83 -5.95 -19.21
CA VAL A 252 -6.22 -5.12 -20.35
C VAL A 252 -7.75 -5.00 -20.49
N ASP A 253 -8.47 -5.46 -19.48
CA ASP A 253 -9.94 -5.55 -19.45
C ASP A 253 -10.54 -4.93 -18.16
N GLY A 254 -9.87 -3.91 -17.59
CA GLY A 254 -10.35 -3.21 -16.39
C GLY A 254 -10.23 -4.05 -15.10
N GLY A 255 -9.26 -4.98 -15.06
CA GLY A 255 -9.02 -5.83 -13.89
C GLY A 255 -9.88 -7.08 -13.80
N GLU A 256 -10.69 -7.41 -14.84
CA GLU A 256 -11.49 -8.64 -14.86
C GLU A 256 -10.61 -9.89 -14.96
N SER A 257 -9.52 -9.81 -15.72
CA SER A 257 -8.52 -10.86 -15.81
C SER A 257 -7.10 -10.29 -15.76
N TRP A 258 -6.16 -11.10 -15.29
CA TRP A 258 -4.77 -10.71 -15.10
C TRP A 258 -3.83 -11.72 -15.72
N GLU A 259 -2.78 -11.23 -16.39
CA GLU A 259 -1.71 -12.05 -16.93
C GLU A 259 -0.40 -11.73 -16.17
N THR A 260 0.23 -12.76 -15.62
CA THR A 260 1.57 -12.63 -15.04
C THR A 260 2.60 -12.40 -16.13
N ARG A 261 3.50 -11.45 -15.90
CA ARG A 261 4.63 -11.12 -16.79
C ARG A 261 5.94 -11.56 -16.16
N GLU A 262 6.82 -12.15 -16.97
CA GLU A 262 8.17 -12.51 -16.53
C GLU A 262 9.01 -11.23 -16.31
N SER A 263 9.52 -11.07 -15.11
CA SER A 263 10.45 -10.00 -14.77
C SER A 263 11.90 -10.45 -15.00
N PRO A 264 12.78 -9.63 -15.59
CA PRO A 264 14.21 -9.91 -15.65
C PRO A 264 14.93 -9.66 -14.31
N TYR A 265 14.20 -9.26 -13.27
CA TYR A 265 14.69 -8.93 -11.94
C TYR A 265 13.83 -9.62 -10.88
N ASP A 266 14.48 -10.33 -9.96
CA ASP A 266 13.85 -11.14 -8.90
C ASP A 266 13.79 -10.42 -7.53
N GLY A 267 14.08 -9.12 -7.49
CA GLY A 267 13.95 -8.30 -6.28
C GLY A 267 12.65 -7.51 -6.28
N SER A 268 12.33 -6.87 -5.13
CA SER A 268 11.11 -6.09 -4.96
C SER A 268 11.05 -4.88 -5.87
N LEU A 269 9.93 -4.72 -6.56
CA LEU A 269 9.50 -3.53 -7.28
C LEU A 269 8.56 -2.76 -6.34
N PHE A 270 8.87 -1.50 -6.05
CA PHE A 270 8.08 -0.68 -5.11
C PHE A 270 7.13 0.26 -5.80
N GLY A 271 7.29 0.49 -7.10
CA GLY A 271 6.39 1.34 -7.83
C GLY A 271 6.36 1.00 -9.32
N VAL A 272 5.25 1.39 -9.94
CA VAL A 272 5.03 1.28 -11.37
C VAL A 272 4.31 2.54 -11.88
N THR A 273 4.66 2.97 -13.08
CA THR A 273 3.99 4.10 -13.75
C THR A 273 4.02 3.92 -15.27
N GLY A 274 3.18 4.64 -16.00
CA GLY A 274 3.32 4.80 -17.44
C GLY A 274 4.43 5.79 -17.78
N THR A 275 4.80 5.87 -19.06
CA THR A 275 5.69 6.91 -19.57
C THR A 275 4.93 8.08 -20.22
N GLY A 276 3.58 8.00 -20.24
CA GLY A 276 2.71 8.85 -21.02
C GLY A 276 2.46 8.33 -22.45
N ARG A 277 3.15 7.27 -22.88
CA ARG A 277 2.92 6.60 -24.16
C ARG A 277 2.09 5.33 -23.98
N VAL A 278 1.28 5.04 -24.99
CA VAL A 278 0.41 3.87 -24.97
C VAL A 278 1.23 2.57 -24.88
N ASN A 279 0.83 1.68 -23.97
CA ASN A 279 1.43 0.39 -23.68
C ASN A 279 2.87 0.43 -23.12
N GLU A 280 3.38 1.59 -22.73
CA GLU A 280 4.68 1.70 -22.08
C GLU A 280 4.53 1.66 -20.54
N VAL A 281 5.35 0.83 -19.92
CA VAL A 281 5.37 0.58 -18.47
C VAL A 281 6.77 0.79 -17.94
N LEU A 282 6.90 1.56 -16.87
CA LEU A 282 8.13 1.76 -16.12
C LEU A 282 7.94 1.23 -14.70
N ALA A 283 8.61 0.13 -14.35
CA ALA A 283 8.62 -0.44 -13.00
C ALA A 283 9.98 -0.19 -12.34
N PHE A 284 9.98 0.08 -11.04
CA PHE A 284 11.19 0.45 -10.32
C PHE A 284 11.13 0.00 -8.85
N GLY A 285 12.30 -0.08 -8.19
CA GLY A 285 12.31 -0.50 -6.81
C GLY A 285 13.67 -0.64 -6.15
N LEU A 286 13.88 -1.79 -5.54
CA LEU A 286 15.02 -2.08 -4.68
C LEU A 286 16.36 -1.85 -5.42
N ARG A 287 17.29 -1.17 -4.74
CA ARG A 287 18.64 -0.85 -5.23
C ARG A 287 18.68 -0.04 -6.54
N GLY A 288 17.59 0.69 -6.83
CA GLY A 288 17.48 1.52 -8.02
C GLY A 288 17.20 0.74 -9.31
N ASN A 289 16.87 -0.55 -9.23
CA ASN A 289 16.49 -1.28 -10.44
C ASN A 289 15.29 -0.64 -11.08
N THR A 290 15.38 -0.42 -12.39
CA THR A 290 14.37 0.25 -13.20
C THR A 290 14.19 -0.56 -14.48
N LEU A 291 12.96 -0.93 -14.80
CA LEU A 291 12.57 -1.76 -15.93
C LEU A 291 11.66 -0.95 -16.85
N LEU A 292 11.96 -0.87 -18.12
CA LEU A 292 11.10 -0.26 -19.13
C LEU A 292 10.58 -1.34 -20.08
N SER A 293 9.27 -1.36 -20.26
CA SER A 293 8.58 -2.15 -21.27
C SER A 293 7.84 -1.23 -22.25
N THR A 294 7.80 -1.57 -23.54
CA THR A 294 7.03 -0.88 -24.57
C THR A 294 5.90 -1.74 -25.15
N ASP A 295 5.64 -2.87 -24.51
CA ASP A 295 4.69 -3.89 -24.96
C ASP A 295 3.85 -4.52 -23.83
N LEU A 296 3.52 -3.72 -22.80
CA LEU A 296 2.77 -4.14 -21.61
C LEU A 296 3.43 -5.33 -20.87
N GLY A 297 4.74 -5.25 -20.67
CA GLY A 297 5.47 -6.23 -19.87
C GLY A 297 5.74 -7.57 -20.58
N ARG A 298 5.47 -7.70 -21.89
CA ARG A 298 5.86 -8.90 -22.64
C ARG A 298 7.37 -9.00 -22.83
N SER A 299 8.04 -7.85 -22.88
CA SER A 299 9.50 -7.77 -22.83
C SER A 299 9.94 -6.56 -22.00
N TRP A 300 11.10 -6.67 -21.38
CA TRP A 300 11.66 -5.65 -20.51
C TRP A 300 13.09 -5.29 -20.87
N THR A 301 13.41 -4.03 -20.73
CA THR A 301 14.78 -3.50 -20.81
C THR A 301 15.17 -2.97 -19.42
N MET A 302 16.28 -3.47 -18.88
CA MET A 302 16.88 -2.88 -17.67
C MET A 302 17.43 -1.50 -18.03
N VAL A 303 16.91 -0.46 -17.37
CA VAL A 303 17.35 0.92 -17.59
C VAL A 303 18.52 1.24 -16.63
N PRO A 304 19.73 1.47 -17.15
CA PRO A 304 20.86 1.81 -16.30
C PRO A 304 20.60 3.13 -15.56
N ASN A 305 20.80 3.11 -14.25
CA ASN A 305 20.93 4.32 -13.46
C ASN A 305 22.13 4.18 -12.52
N GLU A 306 22.87 5.28 -12.33
CA GLU A 306 24.07 5.30 -11.48
C GLU A 306 23.72 5.55 -9.99
N GLY A 307 22.42 5.61 -9.64
CA GLY A 307 21.99 6.03 -8.32
C GLY A 307 22.16 4.97 -7.23
N GLY A 308 21.79 3.72 -7.52
CA GLY A 308 21.84 2.59 -6.58
C GLY A 308 20.95 2.70 -5.35
N ALA A 309 20.21 3.81 -5.19
CA ALA A 309 19.26 4.02 -4.10
C ALA A 309 17.94 3.32 -4.42
N THR A 310 17.27 2.79 -3.42
CA THR A 310 15.91 2.28 -3.57
C THR A 310 14.98 3.40 -4.02
N LEU A 311 14.16 3.13 -5.03
CA LEU A 311 13.19 4.05 -5.61
C LEU A 311 11.80 3.72 -5.06
N ASN A 312 11.08 4.75 -4.62
CA ASN A 312 9.82 4.61 -3.90
C ASN A 312 8.60 5.08 -4.72
N ASN A 313 8.76 6.15 -5.51
CA ASN A 313 7.63 6.75 -6.22
C ASN A 313 8.09 7.39 -7.53
N ALA A 314 7.14 7.69 -8.41
CA ALA A 314 7.37 8.30 -9.71
C ALA A 314 6.26 9.27 -10.09
N ALA A 315 6.61 10.28 -10.88
CA ALA A 315 5.62 11.13 -11.53
C ALA A 315 6.02 11.48 -12.96
N VAL A 316 5.01 11.61 -13.81
CA VAL A 316 5.15 12.05 -15.19
C VAL A 316 4.56 13.46 -15.30
N ALA A 317 5.39 14.42 -15.68
CA ALA A 317 4.96 15.78 -15.90
C ALA A 317 4.28 15.95 -17.26
N GLU A 318 3.47 17.01 -17.46
CA GLU A 318 2.78 17.31 -18.70
C GLU A 318 3.71 17.42 -19.92
N ASP A 319 4.97 17.84 -19.71
CA ASP A 319 5.98 17.95 -20.76
C ASP A 319 6.68 16.61 -21.08
N GLY A 320 6.22 15.50 -20.47
CA GLY A 320 6.76 14.16 -20.66
C GLY A 320 8.02 13.84 -19.86
N ARG A 321 8.44 14.72 -18.96
CA ARG A 321 9.53 14.39 -18.01
C ARG A 321 9.03 13.37 -17.00
N ILE A 322 9.86 12.36 -16.74
CA ILE A 322 9.64 11.37 -15.69
C ILE A 322 10.60 11.64 -14.56
N THR A 323 10.08 11.74 -13.35
CA THR A 323 10.88 11.86 -12.13
C THR A 323 10.65 10.64 -11.27
N LEU A 324 11.74 9.93 -10.90
CA LEU A 324 11.72 8.88 -9.88
C LEU A 324 12.36 9.45 -8.61
N VAL A 325 11.79 9.10 -7.46
CA VAL A 325 12.30 9.54 -6.16
C VAL A 325 12.52 8.35 -5.23
N GLY A 326 13.38 8.52 -4.22
CA GLY A 326 13.67 7.40 -3.34
C GLY A 326 14.55 7.73 -2.14
N ASN A 327 15.07 6.67 -1.56
CA ASN A 327 15.86 6.70 -0.33
C ASN A 327 17.14 7.54 -0.49
N GLY A 328 17.59 8.13 0.63
CA GLY A 328 18.83 8.92 0.67
C GLY A 328 18.78 10.16 -0.20
N GLY A 329 17.59 10.74 -0.39
CA GLY A 329 17.36 11.95 -1.16
C GLY A 329 17.56 11.77 -2.66
N ALA A 330 17.35 10.58 -3.19
CA ALA A 330 17.46 10.30 -4.61
C ALA A 330 16.34 10.98 -5.41
N VAL A 331 16.72 11.70 -6.48
CA VAL A 331 15.83 12.28 -7.48
C VAL A 331 16.42 11.98 -8.84
N LEU A 332 15.78 11.12 -9.63
CA LEU A 332 16.23 10.71 -10.94
C LEU A 332 15.29 11.28 -12.00
N MET A 333 15.84 11.90 -13.03
CA MET A 333 15.04 12.55 -14.07
C MET A 333 15.35 11.96 -15.44
N SER A 334 14.28 11.64 -16.17
CA SER A 334 14.32 11.27 -17.59
C SER A 334 13.61 12.34 -18.42
N THR A 335 14.16 12.62 -19.63
CA THR A 335 13.58 13.47 -20.67
C THR A 335 13.40 12.72 -21.98
N ASN A 336 13.55 11.39 -21.96
CA ASN A 336 13.47 10.50 -23.10
C ASN A 336 12.60 9.27 -22.81
N ASN A 337 11.47 9.50 -22.15
CA ASN A 337 10.42 8.50 -21.83
C ASN A 337 10.96 7.27 -21.08
N GLY A 338 11.85 7.50 -20.10
CA GLY A 338 12.37 6.42 -19.26
C GLY A 338 13.51 5.59 -19.85
N GLU A 339 13.96 5.89 -21.08
CA GLU A 339 15.09 5.16 -21.71
C GLU A 339 16.42 5.36 -20.95
N SER A 340 16.56 6.48 -20.25
CA SER A 340 17.69 6.76 -19.36
C SER A 340 17.31 7.77 -18.29
N PHE A 341 17.97 7.68 -17.14
CA PHE A 341 17.77 8.59 -16.02
C PHE A 341 19.08 9.25 -15.61
N ARG A 342 18.99 10.55 -15.27
CA ARG A 342 20.05 11.30 -14.66
C ARG A 342 19.83 11.40 -13.16
N PRO A 343 20.71 10.83 -12.33
CA PRO A 343 20.55 10.87 -10.89
C PRO A 343 21.01 12.22 -10.31
N TYR A 344 20.27 12.69 -9.34
CA TYR A 344 20.62 13.78 -8.44
C TYR A 344 20.35 13.29 -7.02
N PHE A 345 21.06 13.87 -6.05
CA PHE A 345 20.86 13.55 -4.64
C PHE A 345 20.74 14.85 -3.86
N ARG A 346 19.73 14.90 -3.03
CA ARG A 346 19.51 16.00 -2.09
C ARG A 346 20.69 16.09 -1.11
N ASN A 347 20.98 17.30 -0.64
CA ASN A 347 22.10 17.52 0.29
C ASN A 347 21.83 16.99 1.70
N ASP A 348 20.56 17.04 2.14
CA ASP A 348 20.07 16.52 3.42
C ASP A 348 20.09 15.00 3.49
N ARG A 349 19.95 14.32 2.35
CA ARG A 349 19.87 12.87 2.23
C ARG A 349 18.59 12.27 2.84
N GLU A 350 17.59 13.07 3.14
CA GLU A 350 16.30 12.59 3.60
C GLU A 350 15.58 11.79 2.51
N GLY A 351 14.96 10.68 2.91
CA GLY A 351 14.23 9.80 2.01
C GLY A 351 12.99 10.51 1.45
N VAL A 352 12.81 10.40 0.13
CA VAL A 352 11.64 10.93 -0.58
C VAL A 352 10.71 9.77 -0.87
N MET A 353 9.43 9.91 -0.48
CA MET A 353 8.41 8.88 -0.60
C MET A 353 7.39 9.18 -1.70
N GLY A 354 7.12 10.47 -1.98
CA GLY A 354 6.18 10.88 -3.02
C GLY A 354 6.69 12.11 -3.78
N VAL A 355 6.22 12.27 -5.02
CA VAL A 355 6.58 13.39 -5.90
C VAL A 355 5.39 13.86 -6.72
N VAL A 356 5.13 15.17 -6.70
CA VAL A 356 4.11 15.81 -7.54
C VAL A 356 4.78 16.87 -8.41
N PRO A 357 4.65 16.80 -9.75
CA PRO A 357 5.11 17.86 -10.64
C PRO A 357 4.35 19.16 -10.37
N LEU A 358 5.09 20.27 -10.28
CA LEU A 358 4.55 21.61 -10.17
C LEU A 358 4.71 22.37 -11.49
N PRO A 359 3.99 23.50 -11.69
CA PRO A 359 4.14 24.32 -12.87
C PRO A 359 5.60 24.66 -13.21
N GLY A 360 5.96 24.55 -14.48
CA GLY A 360 7.34 24.73 -14.96
C GLY A 360 8.17 23.49 -14.78
N THR A 361 9.24 23.57 -13.99
CA THR A 361 10.16 22.41 -13.76
C THR A 361 10.29 22.06 -12.30
N ASN A 362 9.49 22.69 -11.45
CA ASN A 362 9.55 22.46 -10.01
C ASN A 362 8.85 21.17 -9.63
N LEU A 363 9.22 20.66 -8.47
CA LEU A 363 8.67 19.45 -7.86
C LEU A 363 8.23 19.75 -6.43
N LEU A 364 7.09 19.21 -6.05
CA LEU A 364 6.75 19.03 -4.65
C LEU A 364 7.18 17.61 -4.27
N LEU A 365 7.99 17.52 -3.24
CA LEU A 365 8.49 16.27 -2.68
C LEU A 365 7.89 16.08 -1.28
N VAL A 366 7.54 14.85 -0.95
CA VAL A 366 7.12 14.46 0.39
C VAL A 366 7.95 13.27 0.88
N GLY A 367 8.19 13.18 2.18
CA GLY A 367 9.00 12.10 2.74
C GLY A 367 9.37 12.32 4.21
N GLU A 368 10.56 11.89 4.59
CA GLU A 368 11.08 11.98 5.95
C GLU A 368 11.15 13.43 6.49
N GLY A 369 11.41 14.40 5.61
CA GLY A 369 11.46 15.83 5.92
C GLY A 369 10.12 16.56 5.84
N GLY A 370 9.02 15.85 5.59
CA GLY A 370 7.70 16.46 5.30
C GLY A 370 7.61 16.96 3.86
N VAL A 371 6.95 18.11 3.67
CA VAL A 371 6.73 18.72 2.36
C VAL A 371 7.87 19.66 1.99
N GLU A 372 8.35 19.57 0.76
CA GLU A 372 9.37 20.46 0.22
C GLU A 372 9.12 20.81 -1.23
N ILE A 373 9.27 22.10 -1.58
CA ILE A 373 9.25 22.57 -2.96
C ILE A 373 10.69 22.73 -3.46
N THR A 374 11.00 22.03 -4.57
CA THR A 374 12.34 21.95 -5.13
C THR A 374 12.37 22.28 -6.62
N ASP A 375 13.58 22.52 -7.16
CA ASP A 375 13.80 22.46 -8.59
C ASP A 375 13.78 21.01 -9.10
N ALA A 376 13.86 20.83 -10.40
CA ALA A 376 13.87 19.51 -11.06
C ALA A 376 15.04 18.58 -10.63
N ARG A 377 15.96 19.05 -9.82
CA ARG A 377 17.11 18.29 -9.29
C ARG A 377 16.96 18.00 -7.80
N GLY A 378 15.81 18.30 -7.22
CA GLY A 378 15.56 18.14 -5.79
C GLY A 378 16.27 19.16 -4.89
N ARG A 379 16.70 20.32 -5.44
CA ARG A 379 17.30 21.39 -4.63
C ARG A 379 16.20 22.33 -4.14
N ASN A 380 16.15 22.56 -2.83
CA ASN A 380 15.17 23.45 -2.21
C ASN A 380 15.22 24.84 -2.85
N LEU A 381 14.03 25.45 -3.05
CA LEU A 381 13.87 26.76 -3.65
C LEU A 381 13.87 27.91 -2.63
N ASN A 382 14.10 27.62 -1.35
CA ASN A 382 14.11 28.61 -0.25
C ASN A 382 15.52 29.16 -0.02
#